data_9570ec3741c84150732a4e327f6a7c52
#
_entry.id   9570ec3741c84150732a4e327f6a7c52
#
_cell.length_a   1.000
_cell.length_b   1.000
_cell.length_c   1.000
_cell.angle_alpha   90.00
_cell.angle_beta   90.00
_cell.angle_gamma   90.00
#
_symmetry.space_group_name_H-M   'P 1'
#
loop_
_entity.id
_entity.type
_entity.pdbx_description
1 polymer ?
#
loop_
_entity_poly.entity_id
_entity_poly.type
_entity_poly.pdbx_seq_one_letter_code
_entity_poly.pdbx_strand_id
1 'polypeptide(L)'
;RLTMVWYAAIFASAVVAFPLMYRTARGAFESFDVTLAHAARTLGKSNTWIFWRVMMPYCKQGIIAGTVLAFARALGEYGATAMIAGYTRGKTATISTTVYQLGRTGDDEGAMVWVLINLAISAVVLLCVNMLEKKDRRPRRRAAPVSGEVE
;
A
#
# COMPACT_ATOMS: atom_id res chain seq x y z
N ARG A 1 -21.14 -17.90 -12.68
CA ARG A 1 -19.85 -18.05 -13.37
C ARG A 1 -18.98 -16.86 -13.01
N LEU A 2 -17.95 -17.08 -12.18
CA LEU A 2 -17.00 -16.05 -11.73
C LEU A 2 -15.83 -15.83 -12.69
N THR A 3 -15.78 -16.62 -13.78
CA THR A 3 -14.70 -16.57 -14.77
C THR A 3 -15.05 -15.63 -15.94
N MET A 4 -14.02 -14.96 -16.48
CA MET A 4 -14.12 -14.03 -17.62
C MET A 4 -14.96 -12.76 -17.39
N VAL A 5 -14.97 -12.25 -16.16
CA VAL A 5 -15.66 -11.02 -15.78
C VAL A 5 -14.67 -10.03 -15.14
N TRP A 6 -14.91 -8.74 -15.35
CA TRP A 6 -14.00 -7.67 -14.90
C TRP A 6 -13.80 -7.65 -13.38
N TYR A 7 -14.84 -7.97 -12.60
CA TYR A 7 -14.72 -8.02 -11.15
C TYR A 7 -13.86 -9.20 -10.64
N ALA A 8 -13.67 -10.25 -11.45
CA ALA A 8 -12.77 -11.34 -11.12
C ALA A 8 -11.29 -10.87 -11.11
N ALA A 9 -10.92 -9.95 -12.01
CA ALA A 9 -9.60 -9.32 -12.01
C ALA A 9 -9.37 -8.49 -10.76
N ILE A 10 -10.37 -7.70 -10.33
CA ILE A 10 -10.31 -6.92 -9.09
C ILE A 10 -10.15 -7.84 -7.88
N PHE A 11 -10.94 -8.91 -7.82
CA PHE A 11 -10.86 -9.87 -6.73
C PHE A 11 -9.49 -10.56 -6.68
N ALA A 12 -8.95 -11.00 -7.81
CA ALA A 12 -7.64 -11.61 -7.90
C ALA A 12 -6.53 -10.67 -7.38
N SER A 13 -6.52 -9.44 -7.84
CA SER A 13 -5.56 -8.42 -7.41
C SER A 13 -5.69 -8.10 -5.92
N ALA A 14 -6.92 -8.02 -5.40
CA ALA A 14 -7.18 -7.78 -3.98
C ALA A 14 -6.67 -8.92 -3.09
N VAL A 15 -6.92 -10.18 -3.47
CA VAL A 15 -6.45 -11.36 -2.73
C VAL A 15 -4.92 -11.40 -2.66
N VAL A 16 -4.23 -11.05 -3.73
CA VAL A 16 -2.77 -11.04 -3.78
C VAL A 16 -2.18 -9.85 -2.99
N ALA A 17 -2.81 -8.69 -3.03
CA ALA A 17 -2.35 -7.50 -2.33
C ALA A 17 -2.67 -7.52 -0.81
N PHE A 18 -3.76 -8.18 -0.42
CA PHE A 18 -4.25 -8.20 0.96
C PHE A 18 -3.24 -8.68 2.01
N PRO A 19 -2.54 -9.83 1.84
CA PRO A 19 -1.57 -10.30 2.83
C PRO A 19 -0.43 -9.30 3.06
N LEU A 20 -0.03 -8.60 2.01
CA LEU A 20 1.05 -7.62 2.07
C LEU A 20 0.60 -6.38 2.84
N MET A 21 -0.60 -5.87 2.54
CA MET A 21 -1.20 -4.77 3.29
C MET A 21 -1.41 -5.12 4.76
N TYR A 22 -1.93 -6.31 5.04
CA TYR A 22 -2.16 -6.78 6.40
C TYR A 22 -0.86 -6.85 7.21
N ARG A 23 0.19 -7.46 6.67
CA ARG A 23 1.50 -7.56 7.35
C ARG A 23 2.11 -6.20 7.63
N THR A 24 2.03 -5.27 6.68
CA THR A 24 2.60 -3.93 6.82
C THR A 24 1.81 -3.10 7.83
N ALA A 25 0.49 -3.15 7.76
CA ALA A 25 -0.38 -2.47 8.74
C ALA A 25 -0.16 -3.04 10.15
N ARG A 26 -0.13 -4.36 10.29
CA ARG A 26 0.15 -5.02 11.57
C ARG A 26 1.50 -4.58 12.15
N GLY A 27 2.57 -4.59 11.36
CA GLY A 27 3.89 -4.12 11.81
C GLY A 27 3.88 -2.64 12.25
N ALA A 28 3.09 -1.79 11.58
CA ALA A 28 2.91 -0.41 11.99
C ALA A 28 2.22 -0.28 13.36
N PHE A 29 1.21 -1.11 13.64
CA PHE A 29 0.54 -1.14 14.94
C PHE A 29 1.40 -1.78 16.03
N GLU A 30 2.16 -2.82 15.72
CA GLU A 30 3.10 -3.47 16.65
C GLU A 30 4.26 -2.54 17.06
N SER A 31 4.65 -1.61 16.20
CA SER A 31 5.67 -0.57 16.50
C SER A 31 5.15 0.58 17.37
N PHE A 32 3.86 0.58 17.72
CA PHE A 32 3.28 1.62 18.56
C PHE A 32 3.74 1.50 20.01
N ASP A 33 4.18 2.63 20.56
CA ASP A 33 4.60 2.68 21.96
C ASP A 33 3.38 2.69 22.89
N VAL A 34 3.19 1.57 23.59
CA VAL A 34 2.07 1.36 24.53
C VAL A 34 2.08 2.36 25.68
N THR A 35 3.22 2.94 26.02
CA THR A 35 3.32 3.95 27.09
C THR A 35 2.50 5.20 26.77
N LEU A 36 2.38 5.57 25.50
CA LEU A 36 1.53 6.66 25.04
C LEU A 36 0.03 6.38 25.29
N ALA A 37 -0.39 5.13 25.12
CA ALA A 37 -1.76 4.72 25.42
C ALA A 37 -2.03 4.74 26.95
N HIS A 38 -1.05 4.29 27.74
CA HIS A 38 -1.18 4.34 29.21
C HIS A 38 -1.24 5.79 29.71
N ALA A 39 -0.38 6.66 29.23
CA ALA A 39 -0.40 8.08 29.57
C ALA A 39 -1.75 8.75 29.19
N ALA A 40 -2.35 8.40 28.05
CA ALA A 40 -3.65 8.92 27.68
C ALA A 40 -4.79 8.36 28.57
N ARG A 41 -4.67 7.12 29.05
CA ARG A 41 -5.63 6.53 30.01
C ARG A 41 -5.58 7.23 31.39
N THR A 42 -4.40 7.57 31.89
CA THR A 42 -4.27 8.32 33.13
C THR A 42 -4.91 9.70 33.05
N LEU A 43 -5.02 10.27 31.85
CA LEU A 43 -5.75 11.52 31.57
C LEU A 43 -7.28 11.28 31.35
N GLY A 44 -7.80 10.10 31.69
CA GLY A 44 -9.23 9.79 31.63
C GLY A 44 -9.79 9.60 30.21
N LYS A 45 -8.93 9.36 29.18
CA LYS A 45 -9.40 9.17 27.79
C LYS A 45 -9.84 7.74 27.55
N SER A 46 -10.97 7.58 26.80
CA SER A 46 -11.50 6.27 26.43
C SER A 46 -10.58 5.56 25.42
N ASN A 47 -10.65 4.21 25.38
CA ASN A 47 -9.88 3.41 24.42
C ASN A 47 -10.16 3.76 22.97
N THR A 48 -11.41 4.08 22.62
CA THR A 48 -11.80 4.51 21.27
C THR A 48 -11.16 5.85 20.90
N TRP A 49 -11.12 6.79 21.85
CA TRP A 49 -10.47 8.07 21.66
C TRP A 49 -8.95 7.90 21.44
N ILE A 50 -8.31 7.03 22.26
CA ILE A 50 -6.87 6.72 22.14
C ILE A 50 -6.56 6.10 20.77
N PHE A 51 -7.38 5.18 20.32
CA PHE A 51 -7.22 4.54 19.00
C PHE A 51 -7.23 5.57 17.87
N TRP A 52 -8.25 6.43 17.79
CA TRP A 52 -8.40 7.38 16.68
C TRP A 52 -7.51 8.60 16.77
N ARG A 53 -7.18 9.07 17.99
CA ARG A 53 -6.43 10.31 18.18
C ARG A 53 -4.95 10.13 18.49
N VAL A 54 -4.54 8.96 18.94
CA VAL A 54 -3.14 8.68 19.29
C VAL A 54 -2.56 7.58 18.41
N MET A 55 -3.16 6.41 18.40
CA MET A 55 -2.63 5.24 17.70
C MET A 55 -2.70 5.40 16.17
N MET A 56 -3.86 5.77 15.62
CA MET A 56 -4.02 5.94 14.17
C MET A 56 -3.06 6.98 13.56
N PRO A 57 -2.96 8.20 14.08
CA PRO A 57 -1.99 9.16 13.52
C PRO A 57 -0.54 8.76 13.73
N TYR A 58 -0.22 7.95 14.75
CA TYR A 58 1.11 7.40 14.93
C TYR A 58 1.45 6.35 13.86
N CYS A 59 0.52 5.43 13.59
CA CYS A 59 0.71 4.32 12.65
C CYS A 59 0.47 4.70 11.18
N LYS A 60 -0.05 5.90 10.89
CA LYS A 60 -0.46 6.28 9.53
C LYS A 60 0.65 6.18 8.49
N GLN A 61 1.91 6.46 8.85
CA GLN A 61 3.03 6.35 7.92
C GLN A 61 3.24 4.90 7.47
N GLY A 62 3.18 3.94 8.40
CA GLY A 62 3.27 2.52 8.06
C GLY A 62 2.07 2.03 7.25
N ILE A 63 0.87 2.55 7.53
CA ILE A 63 -0.34 2.23 6.76
C ILE A 63 -0.22 2.78 5.33
N ILE A 64 0.25 4.02 5.15
CA ILE A 64 0.47 4.61 3.83
C ILE A 64 1.53 3.80 3.07
N ALA A 65 2.66 3.48 3.69
CA ALA A 65 3.70 2.64 3.07
C ALA A 65 3.15 1.27 2.65
N GLY A 66 2.32 0.63 3.49
CA GLY A 66 1.64 -0.61 3.18
C GLY A 66 0.68 -0.50 2.01
N THR A 67 -0.07 0.60 1.93
CA THR A 67 -0.99 0.87 0.82
C THR A 67 -0.24 0.98 -0.51
N VAL A 68 0.89 1.69 -0.52
CA VAL A 68 1.74 1.82 -1.72
C VAL A 68 2.27 0.48 -2.17
N LEU A 69 2.79 -0.28 -1.22
CA LEU A 69 3.36 -1.59 -1.51
C LEU A 69 2.29 -2.57 -2.03
N ALA A 70 1.10 -2.55 -1.44
CA ALA A 70 -0.05 -3.33 -1.89
C ALA A 70 -0.51 -2.89 -3.29
N PHE A 71 -0.55 -1.60 -3.56
CA PHE A 71 -0.89 -1.04 -4.87
C PHE A 71 0.13 -1.44 -5.94
N ALA A 72 1.43 -1.30 -5.66
CA ALA A 72 2.49 -1.72 -6.58
C ALA A 72 2.40 -3.22 -6.90
N ARG A 73 2.10 -4.04 -5.88
CA ARG A 73 1.90 -5.48 -6.06
C ARG A 73 0.66 -5.81 -6.90
N ALA A 74 -0.43 -5.09 -6.68
CA ALA A 74 -1.66 -5.25 -7.46
C ALA A 74 -1.50 -4.83 -8.92
N LEU A 75 -0.76 -3.74 -9.20
CA LEU A 75 -0.44 -3.29 -10.56
C LEU A 75 0.35 -4.33 -11.37
N GLY A 76 1.27 -5.04 -10.73
CA GLY A 76 2.08 -6.08 -11.35
C GLY A 76 1.39 -7.45 -11.41
N GLU A 77 0.12 -7.58 -10.95
CA GLU A 77 -0.55 -8.87 -10.94
C GLU A 77 -0.99 -9.29 -12.34
N TYR A 78 -0.38 -10.36 -12.82
CA TYR A 78 -0.68 -10.98 -14.11
C TYR A 78 -1.25 -12.39 -13.94
N GLY A 79 -0.61 -13.22 -13.10
CA GLY A 79 -0.85 -14.65 -13.06
C GLY A 79 -2.28 -15.04 -12.66
N ALA A 80 -2.74 -14.60 -11.50
CA ALA A 80 -4.08 -14.90 -11.03
C ALA A 80 -5.14 -14.24 -11.91
N THR A 81 -4.88 -13.02 -12.39
CA THR A 81 -5.80 -12.32 -13.30
C THR A 81 -5.95 -13.07 -14.63
N ALA A 82 -4.85 -13.52 -15.23
CA ALA A 82 -4.89 -14.28 -16.48
C ALA A 82 -5.62 -15.63 -16.32
N MET A 83 -5.45 -16.29 -15.17
CA MET A 83 -6.11 -17.58 -14.89
C MET A 83 -7.62 -17.44 -14.65
N ILE A 84 -8.05 -16.40 -13.94
CA ILE A 84 -9.44 -16.28 -13.47
C ILE A 84 -10.26 -15.41 -14.42
N ALA A 85 -9.75 -14.24 -14.82
CA ALA A 85 -10.45 -13.28 -15.66
C ALA A 85 -10.16 -13.48 -17.15
N GLY A 86 -9.05 -14.11 -17.52
CA GLY A 86 -8.57 -14.22 -18.89
C GLY A 86 -8.24 -12.87 -19.53
N TYR A 87 -7.99 -12.88 -20.84
CA TYR A 87 -7.76 -11.67 -21.60
C TYR A 87 -8.88 -11.46 -22.62
N THR A 88 -9.72 -10.46 -22.40
CA THR A 88 -10.71 -10.01 -23.38
C THR A 88 -10.60 -8.49 -23.51
N ARG A 89 -10.20 -8.04 -24.71
CA ARG A 89 -10.03 -6.62 -25.01
C ARG A 89 -11.33 -5.86 -24.74
N GLY A 90 -11.25 -4.78 -23.96
CA GLY A 90 -12.40 -3.96 -23.58
C GLY A 90 -13.30 -4.53 -22.48
N LYS A 91 -13.00 -5.72 -21.91
CA LYS A 91 -13.77 -6.33 -20.82
C LYS A 91 -12.93 -6.70 -19.60
N THR A 92 -11.90 -7.53 -19.79
CA THR A 92 -11.10 -8.08 -18.68
C THR A 92 -9.60 -7.78 -18.82
N ALA A 93 -9.22 -7.05 -19.88
CA ALA A 93 -7.82 -6.67 -20.11
C ALA A 93 -7.34 -5.72 -19.00
N THR A 94 -6.26 -6.11 -18.33
CA THR A 94 -5.47 -5.26 -17.41
C THR A 94 -4.19 -4.81 -18.13
N ILE A 95 -3.48 -3.84 -17.56
CA ILE A 95 -2.21 -3.37 -18.14
C ILE A 95 -1.24 -4.55 -18.27
N SER A 96 -1.07 -5.34 -17.21
CA SER A 96 -0.14 -6.48 -17.18
C SER A 96 -0.51 -7.56 -18.20
N THR A 97 -1.80 -7.90 -18.32
CA THR A 97 -2.25 -8.89 -19.31
C THR A 97 -2.15 -8.38 -20.75
N THR A 98 -2.32 -7.06 -20.94
CA THR A 98 -2.16 -6.43 -22.26
C THR A 98 -0.72 -6.46 -22.73
N VAL A 99 0.23 -6.09 -21.87
CA VAL A 99 1.68 -6.16 -22.16
C VAL A 99 2.07 -7.57 -22.57
N TYR A 100 1.64 -8.57 -21.79
CA TYR A 100 1.94 -9.97 -22.10
C TYR A 100 1.35 -10.42 -23.44
N GLN A 101 0.10 -10.06 -23.72
CA GLN A 101 -0.59 -10.45 -24.95
C GLN A 101 0.06 -9.82 -26.19
N LEU A 102 0.43 -8.53 -26.12
CA LEU A 102 1.12 -7.84 -27.22
C LEU A 102 2.49 -8.45 -27.49
N GLY A 103 3.28 -8.74 -26.43
CA GLY A 103 4.55 -9.43 -26.58
C GLY A 103 4.40 -10.82 -27.22
N ARG A 104 3.32 -11.56 -26.91
CA ARG A 104 3.06 -12.86 -27.56
C ARG A 104 2.66 -12.78 -29.02
N THR A 105 2.02 -11.69 -29.41
CA THR A 105 1.59 -11.47 -30.81
C THR A 105 2.68 -10.84 -31.68
N GLY A 106 3.85 -10.51 -31.10
CA GLY A 106 4.97 -9.90 -31.81
C GLY A 106 4.82 -8.39 -32.03
N ASP A 107 3.88 -7.75 -31.33
CA ASP A 107 3.72 -6.30 -31.32
C ASP A 107 4.55 -5.69 -30.17
N ASP A 108 5.85 -5.69 -30.36
CA ASP A 108 6.81 -5.20 -29.35
C ASP A 108 6.71 -3.68 -29.15
N GLU A 109 6.35 -2.93 -30.19
CA GLU A 109 6.15 -1.48 -30.08
C GLU A 109 4.94 -1.16 -29.21
N GLY A 110 3.80 -1.83 -29.45
CA GLY A 110 2.60 -1.70 -28.63
C GLY A 110 2.84 -2.13 -27.17
N ALA A 111 3.55 -3.23 -26.96
CA ALA A 111 3.92 -3.70 -25.63
C ALA A 111 4.77 -2.67 -24.88
N MET A 112 5.76 -2.07 -25.55
CA MET A 112 6.64 -1.04 -24.97
C MET A 112 5.87 0.20 -24.51
N VAL A 113 4.88 0.65 -25.28
CA VAL A 113 4.03 1.79 -24.90
C VAL A 113 3.27 1.49 -23.60
N TRP A 114 2.70 0.31 -23.45
CA TRP A 114 1.98 -0.08 -22.24
C TRP A 114 2.90 -0.25 -21.03
N VAL A 115 4.13 -0.75 -21.24
CA VAL A 115 5.17 -0.80 -20.19
C VAL A 115 5.51 0.61 -19.70
N LEU A 116 5.72 1.56 -20.63
CA LEU A 116 6.02 2.95 -20.26
C LEU A 116 4.85 3.62 -19.50
N ILE A 117 3.62 3.37 -19.93
CA ILE A 117 2.42 3.85 -19.22
C ILE A 117 2.38 3.29 -17.79
N ASN A 118 2.62 1.98 -17.63
CA ASN A 118 2.64 1.35 -16.30
C ASN A 118 3.75 1.92 -15.41
N LEU A 119 4.93 2.15 -15.97
CA LEU A 119 6.06 2.77 -15.27
C LEU A 119 5.72 4.20 -14.84
N ALA A 120 5.11 4.99 -15.74
CA ALA A 120 4.69 6.35 -15.44
C ALA A 120 3.66 6.41 -14.31
N ILE A 121 2.63 5.53 -14.34
CA ILE A 121 1.61 5.44 -13.27
C ILE A 121 2.29 5.08 -11.94
N SER A 122 3.17 4.09 -11.94
CA SER A 122 3.90 3.66 -10.74
C SER A 122 4.77 4.79 -10.18
N ALA A 123 5.48 5.51 -11.03
CA ALA A 123 6.31 6.65 -10.63
C ALA A 123 5.48 7.78 -10.03
N VAL A 124 4.33 8.14 -10.65
CA VAL A 124 3.43 9.19 -10.16
C VAL A 124 2.88 8.81 -8.78
N VAL A 125 2.40 7.58 -8.62
CA VAL A 125 1.87 7.11 -7.32
C VAL A 125 2.96 7.17 -6.25
N LEU A 126 4.16 6.69 -6.56
CA LEU A 126 5.30 6.67 -5.63
C LEU A 126 5.73 8.09 -5.24
N LEU A 127 5.75 9.03 -6.18
CA LEU A 127 6.03 10.45 -5.92
C LEU A 127 4.95 11.09 -5.05
N CYS A 128 3.67 10.86 -5.36
CA CYS A 128 2.56 11.39 -4.56
C CYS A 128 2.64 10.92 -3.11
N VAL A 129 2.92 9.65 -2.89
CA VAL A 129 3.03 9.09 -1.54
C VAL A 129 4.26 9.63 -0.82
N ASN A 130 5.40 9.69 -1.48
CA ASN A 130 6.62 10.26 -0.89
C ASN A 130 6.44 11.73 -0.51
N MET A 131 5.70 12.49 -1.31
CA MET A 131 5.33 13.87 -0.98
C MET A 131 4.42 13.96 0.25
N LEU A 132 3.45 13.05 0.36
CA LEU A 132 2.55 12.96 1.52
C LEU A 132 3.32 12.60 2.79
N GLU A 133 4.25 11.64 2.72
CA GLU A 133 5.11 11.28 3.85
C GLU A 133 6.03 12.41 4.28
N LYS A 134 6.62 13.14 3.31
CA LYS A 134 7.53 14.25 3.59
C LYS A 134 6.82 15.41 4.30
N LYS A 135 5.57 15.71 3.94
CA LYS A 135 4.75 16.73 4.58
C LYS A 135 4.45 16.41 6.05
N ASP A 136 4.45 15.15 6.39
CA ASP A 136 4.08 14.64 7.72
C ASP A 136 5.29 14.36 8.64
N ARG A 137 6.51 14.40 8.09
CA ARG A 137 7.75 14.34 8.85
C ARG A 137 7.99 15.68 9.57
N ARG A 138 7.14 16.03 10.54
CA ARG A 138 7.52 17.01 11.56
C ARG A 138 8.71 16.45 12.32
N PRO A 139 9.79 17.24 12.52
CA PRO A 139 10.96 16.75 13.22
C PRO A 139 10.53 16.27 14.61
N ARG A 140 10.64 14.96 14.87
CA ARG A 140 10.61 14.43 16.21
C ARG A 140 11.78 15.11 16.94
N ARG A 141 11.47 16.07 17.80
CA ARG A 141 12.43 16.55 18.80
C ARG A 141 12.95 15.29 19.50
N ARG A 142 14.20 14.94 19.24
CA ARG A 142 14.94 14.02 20.08
C ARG A 142 14.75 14.52 21.51
N ALA A 143 14.05 13.76 22.32
CA ALA A 143 14.13 13.96 23.76
C ALA A 143 15.61 13.91 24.09
N ALA A 144 16.14 15.01 24.62
CA ALA A 144 17.50 15.05 25.12
C ALA A 144 17.65 13.94 26.16
N PRO A 145 18.75 13.20 26.16
CA PRO A 145 19.02 12.28 27.27
C PRO A 145 19.00 13.10 28.55
N VAL A 146 18.16 12.68 29.48
CA VAL A 146 18.20 13.20 30.85
C VAL A 146 19.54 12.73 31.42
N SER A 147 20.54 13.60 31.36
CA SER A 147 21.76 13.46 32.12
C SER A 147 21.41 13.73 33.58
N GLY A 148 20.96 12.68 34.27
CA GLY A 148 20.89 12.64 35.71
C GLY A 148 22.28 12.28 36.20
N GLU A 149 23.11 13.29 36.42
CA GLU A 149 24.20 13.17 37.37
C GLU A 149 23.56 12.99 38.75
N VAL A 150 23.80 11.84 39.33
CA VAL A 150 23.62 11.60 40.77
C VAL A 150 25.03 11.63 41.35
N GLU A 151 25.35 12.72 42.02
CA GLU A 151 26.37 12.72 43.06
C GLU A 151 25.82 12.03 44.32
#